data_7e5752630010b385f60357917815dc4f
#
_entry.id   7e5752630010b385f60357917815dc4f
#
_cell.length_a   1.000
_cell.length_b   1.000
_cell.length_c   1.000
_cell.angle_alpha   90.00
_cell.angle_beta   90.00
_cell.angle_gamma   90.00
#
_symmetry.space_group_name_H-M   'P 1'
#
loop_
_entity.id
_entity.type
_entity.pdbx_description
1 polymer ?
#
loop_
_entity_poly.entity_id
_entity_poly.type
_entity_poly.pdbx_seq_one_letter_code
_entity_poly.pdbx_strand_id
1 'polypeptide(L)'
;HNKNDVVYTFWDLGVDDPTAIVFGTVDSRTDRVQIIDYYENTGYDIKHYIDVIHQKGYNYGGHYMPHDSKKRANNTGTNIIDFCRTEYGFEVRPIPKTNSVRDDIEIIRRFLPSIWINSKLDKLVECLINYQWNPVTGRILHNEYSHGADAVRMMGMCIHNRMIDQYLNVDRTNVTPQYLDGGSYLV
;
A
#
# COMPACT_ATOMS: atom_id res chain seq x y z
N HIS A 1 5.67 4.04 15.72
CA HIS A 1 4.47 4.80 15.35
C HIS A 1 3.71 5.18 16.62
N ASN A 2 3.05 6.32 16.62
CA ASN A 2 2.24 6.79 17.75
C ASN A 2 0.80 6.25 17.60
N LYS A 3 0.10 5.95 18.72
CA LYS A 3 -1.29 5.47 18.68
C LYS A 3 -2.27 6.45 18.01
N ASN A 4 -1.92 7.73 17.98
CA ASN A 4 -2.74 8.78 17.36
C ASN A 4 -2.44 9.00 15.87
N ASP A 5 -1.43 8.32 15.32
CA ASP A 5 -1.09 8.44 13.92
C ASP A 5 -2.22 7.88 13.05
N VAL A 6 -2.50 8.57 11.96
CA VAL A 6 -3.49 8.09 10.98
C VAL A 6 -2.85 7.01 10.12
N VAL A 7 -3.47 5.84 10.08
CA VAL A 7 -2.99 4.67 9.35
C VAL A 7 -3.81 4.49 8.07
N TYR A 8 -3.14 4.21 7.00
CA TYR A 8 -3.73 3.88 5.70
C TYR A 8 -3.40 2.43 5.34
N THR A 9 -4.29 1.76 4.64
CA THR A 9 -4.04 0.40 4.17
C THR A 9 -3.97 0.36 2.65
N PHE A 10 -3.00 -0.40 2.14
CA PHE A 10 -2.77 -0.57 0.71
C PHE A 10 -2.78 -2.06 0.40
N TRP A 11 -3.62 -2.45 -0.53
CA TRP A 11 -3.94 -3.84 -0.77
C TRP A 11 -3.43 -4.33 -2.12
N ASP A 12 -2.95 -5.56 -2.13
CA ASP A 12 -2.88 -6.41 -3.31
C ASP A 12 -3.85 -7.57 -3.13
N LEU A 13 -4.89 -7.65 -3.98
CA LEU A 13 -5.94 -8.64 -3.84
C LEU A 13 -5.62 -9.90 -4.64
N GLY A 14 -5.44 -11.02 -3.96
CA GLY A 14 -5.46 -12.36 -4.55
C GLY A 14 -6.88 -12.92 -4.69
N VAL A 15 -7.10 -13.81 -5.65
CA VAL A 15 -8.33 -14.62 -5.76
C VAL A 15 -7.99 -16.03 -5.32
N ASP A 16 -7.08 -16.69 -6.04
CA ASP A 16 -6.50 -18.00 -5.68
C ASP A 16 -5.11 -17.85 -5.05
N ASP A 17 -4.60 -16.62 -5.06
CA ASP A 17 -3.30 -16.20 -4.55
C ASP A 17 -3.46 -15.45 -3.23
N PRO A 18 -2.35 -15.19 -2.50
CA PRO A 18 -2.40 -14.38 -1.29
C PRO A 18 -2.97 -12.98 -1.51
N THR A 19 -3.81 -12.52 -0.59
CA THR A 19 -4.11 -11.10 -0.44
C THR A 19 -3.13 -10.51 0.56
N ALA A 20 -2.44 -9.45 0.15
CA ALA A 20 -1.46 -8.74 0.95
C ALA A 20 -1.96 -7.34 1.32
N ILE A 21 -1.73 -6.93 2.57
CA ILE A 21 -2.14 -5.62 3.11
C ILE A 21 -0.93 -4.98 3.81
N VAL A 22 -0.53 -3.82 3.32
CA VAL A 22 0.46 -2.96 3.95
C VAL A 22 -0.25 -1.87 4.75
N PHE A 23 0.18 -1.66 5.99
CA PHE A 23 -0.30 -0.61 6.87
C PHE A 23 0.76 0.47 6.99
N GLY A 24 0.45 1.68 6.59
CA GLY A 24 1.40 2.77 6.57
C GLY A 24 0.85 4.06 7.15
N THR A 25 1.73 4.86 7.74
CA THR A 25 1.48 6.25 8.11
C THR A 25 2.26 7.16 7.17
N VAL A 26 1.73 8.34 6.90
CA VAL A 26 2.37 9.33 6.04
C VAL A 26 2.44 10.66 6.77
N ASP A 27 3.62 11.20 6.92
CA ASP A 27 3.80 12.57 7.40
C ASP A 27 3.86 13.52 6.19
N SER A 28 2.77 14.22 5.95
CA SER A 28 2.62 15.13 4.81
C SER A 28 3.56 16.34 4.84
N ARG A 29 4.16 16.65 6.01
CA ARG A 29 5.12 17.76 6.14
C ARG A 29 6.52 17.38 5.68
N THR A 30 6.89 16.11 5.85
CA THR A 30 8.24 15.60 5.57
C THR A 30 8.28 14.59 4.44
N ASP A 31 7.11 14.24 3.86
CA ASP A 31 6.93 13.15 2.89
C ASP A 31 7.46 11.78 3.38
N ARG A 32 7.65 11.64 4.71
CA ARG A 32 8.09 10.39 5.32
C ARG A 32 6.94 9.41 5.38
N VAL A 33 7.22 8.19 4.96
CA VAL A 33 6.29 7.07 5.02
C VAL A 33 6.84 6.05 6.00
N GLN A 34 6.01 5.59 6.93
CA GLN A 34 6.36 4.50 7.82
C GLN A 34 5.43 3.32 7.56
N ILE A 35 5.97 2.21 7.13
CA ILE A 35 5.24 0.94 7.09
C ILE A 35 5.33 0.33 8.49
N ILE A 36 4.20 0.32 9.18
CA ILE A 36 4.11 -0.05 10.59
C ILE A 36 3.71 -1.50 10.80
N ASP A 37 2.97 -2.06 9.83
CA ASP A 37 2.45 -3.42 9.93
C ASP A 37 2.24 -4.02 8.53
N TYR A 38 2.13 -5.34 8.48
CA TYR A 38 1.90 -6.12 7.28
C TYR A 38 1.04 -7.33 7.60
N TYR A 39 0.13 -7.67 6.70
CA TYR A 39 -0.67 -8.89 6.77
C TYR A 39 -0.78 -9.53 5.39
N GLU A 40 -0.57 -10.83 5.33
CA GLU A 40 -0.74 -11.63 4.11
C GLU A 40 -1.39 -12.96 4.47
N ASN A 41 -2.37 -13.38 3.69
CA ASN A 41 -2.99 -14.70 3.81
C ASN A 41 -3.66 -15.10 2.50
N THR A 42 -4.02 -16.37 2.37
CA THR A 42 -4.70 -16.93 1.20
C THR A 42 -5.87 -17.80 1.59
N GLY A 43 -6.83 -18.00 0.67
CA GLY A 43 -7.96 -18.90 0.86
C GLY A 43 -9.10 -18.35 1.73
N TYR A 44 -9.09 -17.06 2.04
CA TYR A 44 -10.14 -16.38 2.78
C TYR A 44 -10.94 -15.41 1.91
N ASP A 45 -12.18 -15.19 2.29
CA ASP A 45 -13.03 -14.16 1.69
C ASP A 45 -12.63 -12.74 2.16
N ILE A 46 -13.18 -11.73 1.52
CA ILE A 46 -12.87 -10.33 1.82
C ILE A 46 -13.25 -9.95 3.25
N LYS A 47 -14.27 -10.59 3.82
CA LYS A 47 -14.70 -10.36 5.20
C LYS A 47 -13.60 -10.64 6.20
N HIS A 48 -12.87 -11.73 6.03
CA HIS A 48 -11.75 -12.09 6.90
C HIS A 48 -10.73 -10.95 6.99
N TYR A 49 -10.35 -10.36 5.87
CA TYR A 49 -9.36 -9.28 5.83
C TYR A 49 -9.90 -7.98 6.46
N ILE A 50 -11.19 -7.71 6.28
CA ILE A 50 -11.86 -6.58 6.96
C ILE A 50 -11.87 -6.81 8.48
N ASP A 51 -12.16 -8.02 8.94
CA ASP A 51 -12.14 -8.37 10.36
C ASP A 51 -10.72 -8.22 10.96
N VAL A 52 -9.67 -8.60 10.23
CA VAL A 52 -8.27 -8.38 10.63
C VAL A 52 -7.99 -6.90 10.81
N ILE A 53 -8.43 -6.04 9.89
CA ILE A 53 -8.26 -4.59 10.02
C ILE A 53 -8.97 -4.06 11.27
N HIS A 54 -10.21 -4.47 11.52
CA HIS A 54 -10.95 -4.06 12.70
C HIS A 54 -10.25 -4.53 14.00
N GLN A 55 -9.74 -5.76 14.03
CA GLN A 55 -9.03 -6.31 15.19
C GLN A 55 -7.72 -5.56 15.49
N LYS A 56 -7.02 -5.07 14.49
CA LYS A 56 -5.80 -4.27 14.69
C LYS A 56 -6.09 -2.92 15.34
N GLY A 57 -7.28 -2.37 15.17
CA GLY A 57 -7.78 -1.20 15.92
C GLY A 57 -6.97 0.08 15.73
N TYR A 58 -6.32 0.26 14.58
CA TYR A 58 -5.63 1.51 14.27
C TYR A 58 -6.61 2.65 14.00
N ASN A 59 -6.15 3.89 14.10
CA ASN A 59 -6.90 5.06 13.66
C ASN A 59 -6.81 5.17 12.14
N TYR A 60 -7.79 4.62 11.41
CA TYR A 60 -7.73 4.53 9.96
C TYR A 60 -8.17 5.81 9.27
N GLY A 61 -7.35 6.29 8.31
CA GLY A 61 -7.66 7.41 7.43
C GLY A 61 -8.22 6.98 6.06
N GLY A 62 -8.01 5.72 5.68
CA GLY A 62 -8.53 5.18 4.43
C GLY A 62 -7.94 3.84 4.03
N HIS A 63 -8.68 3.15 3.15
CA HIS A 63 -8.33 1.84 2.61
C HIS A 63 -8.26 1.92 1.09
N TYR A 64 -7.16 1.45 0.49
CA TYR A 64 -6.88 1.62 -0.94
C TYR A 64 -6.67 0.27 -1.61
N MET A 65 -7.46 -0.01 -2.65
CA MET A 65 -7.38 -1.24 -3.44
C MET A 65 -7.04 -0.94 -4.90
N PRO A 66 -6.45 -1.90 -5.64
CA PRO A 66 -6.20 -1.74 -7.07
C PRO A 66 -7.47 -1.38 -7.85
N HIS A 67 -7.33 -0.64 -8.96
CA HIS A 67 -8.45 -0.21 -9.80
C HIS A 67 -9.31 -1.35 -10.36
N ASP A 68 -8.69 -2.52 -10.60
CA ASP A 68 -9.36 -3.71 -11.12
C ASP A 68 -10.26 -4.39 -10.09
N SER A 69 -10.15 -4.03 -8.81
CA SER A 69 -11.10 -4.43 -7.76
C SER A 69 -12.54 -4.04 -8.08
N LYS A 70 -12.73 -2.97 -8.89
CA LYS A 70 -14.04 -2.59 -9.42
C LYS A 70 -14.61 -3.62 -10.41
N LYS A 71 -13.76 -4.42 -11.06
CA LYS A 71 -14.15 -5.44 -12.05
C LYS A 71 -14.24 -6.82 -11.45
N ARG A 72 -13.62 -7.05 -10.29
CA ARG A 72 -13.66 -8.35 -9.61
C ARG A 72 -15.04 -8.53 -9.01
N ALA A 73 -15.76 -9.55 -9.50
CA ALA A 73 -17.03 -9.96 -8.92
C ALA A 73 -16.76 -10.87 -7.73
N ASN A 74 -17.56 -10.70 -6.68
CA ASN A 74 -17.68 -11.70 -5.63
C ASN A 74 -18.65 -12.82 -6.08
N ASN A 75 -18.95 -13.77 -5.20
CA ASN A 75 -19.89 -14.86 -5.49
C ASN A 75 -21.32 -14.39 -5.83
N THR A 76 -21.66 -13.12 -5.56
CA THR A 76 -22.97 -12.52 -5.88
C THR A 76 -22.95 -11.72 -7.19
N GLY A 77 -21.80 -11.63 -7.86
CA GLY A 77 -21.64 -10.86 -9.11
C GLY A 77 -21.46 -9.35 -8.92
N THR A 78 -21.46 -8.86 -7.68
CA THR A 78 -21.18 -7.45 -7.34
C THR A 78 -19.66 -7.20 -7.33
N ASN A 79 -19.19 -6.04 -7.74
CA ASN A 79 -17.78 -5.72 -7.62
C ASN A 79 -17.35 -5.64 -6.14
N ILE A 80 -16.09 -5.96 -5.87
CA ILE A 80 -15.56 -6.10 -4.49
C ILE A 80 -15.69 -4.78 -3.71
N ILE A 81 -15.47 -3.63 -4.32
CA ILE A 81 -15.53 -2.33 -3.64
C ILE A 81 -16.96 -2.01 -3.18
N ASP A 82 -17.94 -2.18 -4.09
CA ASP A 82 -19.33 -1.96 -3.75
C ASP A 82 -19.81 -2.97 -2.70
N PHE A 83 -19.38 -4.22 -2.81
CA PHE A 83 -19.68 -5.26 -1.83
C PHE A 83 -19.14 -4.92 -0.43
N CYS A 84 -17.88 -4.48 -0.32
CA CYS A 84 -17.30 -4.03 0.96
C CYS A 84 -18.16 -2.93 1.59
N ARG A 85 -18.58 -1.95 0.80
CA ARG A 85 -19.39 -0.83 1.28
C ARG A 85 -20.79 -1.25 1.70
N THR A 86 -21.50 -2.01 0.86
CA THR A 86 -22.91 -2.36 1.11
C THR A 86 -23.09 -3.40 2.20
N GLU A 87 -22.23 -4.42 2.24
CA GLU A 87 -22.37 -5.53 3.18
C GLU A 87 -21.67 -5.28 4.53
N TYR A 88 -20.59 -4.49 4.52
CA TYR A 88 -19.77 -4.31 5.72
C TYR A 88 -19.60 -2.86 6.16
N GLY A 89 -20.15 -1.89 5.42
CA GLY A 89 -19.91 -0.47 5.69
C GLY A 89 -18.43 -0.08 5.58
N PHE A 90 -17.63 -0.89 4.86
CA PHE A 90 -16.20 -0.72 4.74
C PHE A 90 -15.85 0.06 3.48
N GLU A 91 -15.51 1.34 3.66
CA GLU A 91 -15.24 2.25 2.55
C GLU A 91 -13.83 2.02 1.98
N VAL A 92 -13.78 1.74 0.69
CA VAL A 92 -12.54 1.50 -0.06
C VAL A 92 -12.43 2.50 -1.21
N ARG A 93 -11.22 3.03 -1.40
CA ARG A 93 -10.89 3.93 -2.50
C ARG A 93 -10.07 3.18 -3.56
N PRO A 94 -10.55 3.11 -4.81
CA PRO A 94 -9.80 2.46 -5.89
C PRO A 94 -8.63 3.33 -6.32
N ILE A 95 -7.46 2.71 -6.44
CA ILE A 95 -6.25 3.34 -6.99
C ILE A 95 -6.40 3.41 -8.51
N PRO A 96 -6.19 4.55 -9.16
CA PRO A 96 -6.27 4.68 -10.61
C PRO A 96 -5.35 3.70 -11.34
N LYS A 97 -5.78 3.25 -12.51
CA LYS A 97 -4.94 2.46 -13.39
C LYS A 97 -3.77 3.31 -13.89
N THR A 98 -2.59 2.71 -13.89
CA THR A 98 -1.39 3.27 -14.49
C THR A 98 -1.13 2.70 -15.88
N ASN A 99 -0.17 3.29 -16.59
CA ASN A 99 0.17 2.85 -17.94
C ASN A 99 0.90 1.52 -17.95
N SER A 100 1.78 1.30 -16.97
CA SER A 100 2.53 0.05 -16.85
C SER A 100 3.02 -0.20 -15.43
N VAL A 101 3.19 -1.47 -15.08
CA VAL A 101 3.82 -1.90 -13.82
C VAL A 101 5.27 -1.39 -13.72
N ARG A 102 5.96 -1.24 -14.86
CA ARG A 102 7.32 -0.69 -14.88
C ARG A 102 7.34 0.77 -14.42
N ASP A 103 6.40 1.58 -14.88
CA ASP A 103 6.30 2.98 -14.47
C ASP A 103 5.98 3.10 -12.98
N ASP A 104 5.09 2.23 -12.48
CA ASP A 104 4.76 2.17 -11.05
C ASP A 104 5.98 1.85 -10.20
N ILE A 105 6.82 0.90 -10.62
CA ILE A 105 8.05 0.53 -9.93
C ILE A 105 9.05 1.69 -9.95
N GLU A 106 9.18 2.41 -11.04
CA GLU A 106 10.04 3.60 -11.08
C GLU A 106 9.51 4.72 -10.18
N ILE A 107 8.21 4.85 -10.04
CA ILE A 107 7.59 5.78 -9.11
C ILE A 107 7.94 5.40 -7.66
N ILE A 108 7.68 4.15 -7.25
CA ILE A 108 7.96 3.73 -5.87
C ILE A 108 9.45 3.81 -5.53
N ARG A 109 10.34 3.50 -6.46
CA ARG A 109 11.79 3.61 -6.27
C ARG A 109 12.23 5.02 -5.87
N ARG A 110 11.55 6.06 -6.36
CA ARG A 110 11.83 7.46 -5.96
C ARG A 110 11.44 7.75 -4.52
N PHE A 111 10.46 7.02 -3.99
CA PHE A 111 10.00 7.16 -2.59
C PHE A 111 10.76 6.26 -1.61
N LEU A 112 11.42 5.19 -2.09
CA LEU A 112 12.13 4.24 -1.21
C LEU A 112 13.06 4.91 -0.18
N PRO A 113 13.85 5.94 -0.52
CA PRO A 113 14.70 6.60 0.47
C PRO A 113 13.94 7.30 1.61
N SER A 114 12.64 7.57 1.41
CA SER A 114 11.76 8.21 2.40
C SER A 114 10.84 7.21 3.12
N ILE A 115 10.98 5.90 2.81
CA ILE A 115 10.16 4.85 3.39
C ILE A 115 10.92 4.18 4.54
N TRP A 116 10.30 4.15 5.70
CA TRP A 116 10.79 3.44 6.87
C TRP A 116 9.93 2.19 7.09
N ILE A 117 10.56 1.05 7.21
CA ILE A 117 9.86 -0.22 7.46
C ILE A 117 10.15 -0.64 8.89
N ASN A 118 9.09 -1.03 9.63
CA ASN A 118 9.26 -1.56 10.97
C ASN A 118 10.15 -2.81 10.91
N SER A 119 11.19 -2.84 11.75
CA SER A 119 12.21 -3.90 11.78
C SER A 119 11.67 -5.30 12.10
N LYS A 120 10.41 -5.43 12.49
CA LYS A 120 9.74 -6.72 12.74
C LYS A 120 9.02 -7.30 11.50
N LEU A 121 9.05 -6.58 10.38
CA LEU A 121 8.34 -6.98 9.15
C LEU A 121 9.27 -7.73 8.18
N ASP A 122 9.99 -8.75 8.69
CA ASP A 122 10.97 -9.51 7.91
C ASP A 122 10.38 -10.05 6.62
N LYS A 123 9.17 -10.62 6.65
CA LYS A 123 8.48 -11.14 5.47
C LYS A 123 8.27 -10.06 4.40
N LEU A 124 7.88 -8.84 4.78
CA LEU A 124 7.71 -7.75 3.81
C LEU A 124 9.04 -7.31 3.22
N VAL A 125 10.10 -7.27 4.05
CA VAL A 125 11.46 -6.96 3.57
C VAL A 125 11.92 -8.02 2.58
N GLU A 126 11.70 -9.30 2.86
CA GLU A 126 11.97 -10.40 1.92
C GLU A 126 11.20 -10.23 0.60
N CYS A 127 9.92 -9.84 0.64
CA CYS A 127 9.14 -9.53 -0.56
C CYS A 127 9.81 -8.45 -1.41
N LEU A 128 10.27 -7.36 -0.79
CA LEU A 128 10.90 -6.26 -1.51
C LEU A 128 12.28 -6.63 -2.09
N ILE A 129 13.09 -7.40 -1.36
CA ILE A 129 14.42 -7.83 -1.81
C ILE A 129 14.31 -8.81 -2.99
N ASN A 130 13.29 -9.69 -2.97
CA ASN A 130 13.12 -10.74 -3.99
C ASN A 130 12.14 -10.34 -5.10
N TYR A 131 11.67 -9.10 -5.15
CA TYR A 131 10.78 -8.62 -6.20
C TYR A 131 11.57 -8.40 -7.50
N GLN A 132 11.34 -9.24 -8.48
CA GLN A 132 12.17 -9.28 -9.68
C GLN A 132 11.39 -9.50 -10.97
N TRP A 133 12.00 -9.12 -12.07
CA TRP A 133 11.50 -9.40 -13.41
C TRP A 133 11.82 -10.82 -13.85
N ASN A 134 10.87 -11.46 -14.52
CA ASN A 134 11.14 -12.65 -15.26
C ASN A 134 11.95 -12.26 -16.53
N PRO A 135 13.20 -12.76 -16.69
CA PRO A 135 14.07 -12.35 -17.79
C PRO A 135 13.57 -12.80 -19.16
N VAL A 136 12.71 -13.83 -19.20
CA VAL A 136 12.17 -14.38 -20.45
C VAL A 136 10.94 -13.62 -20.89
N THR A 137 10.02 -13.32 -19.97
CA THR A 137 8.73 -12.69 -20.31
C THR A 137 8.75 -11.17 -20.20
N GLY A 138 9.75 -10.60 -19.52
CA GLY A 138 9.81 -9.16 -19.22
C GLY A 138 8.68 -8.67 -18.31
N ARG A 139 8.01 -9.58 -17.60
CA ARG A 139 6.98 -9.28 -16.60
C ARG A 139 7.52 -9.53 -15.21
N ILE A 140 6.85 -9.01 -14.18
CA ILE A 140 7.17 -9.38 -12.80
C ILE A 140 7.02 -10.89 -12.63
N LEU A 141 7.99 -11.49 -11.94
CA LEU A 141 7.92 -12.89 -11.56
C LEU A 141 6.84 -13.03 -10.48
N HIS A 142 5.76 -13.72 -10.84
CA HIS A 142 4.67 -13.99 -9.90
C HIS A 142 5.04 -15.17 -9.01
N ASN A 143 5.33 -14.88 -7.75
CA ASN A 143 5.75 -15.85 -6.74
C ASN A 143 5.32 -15.35 -5.34
N GLU A 144 5.72 -16.07 -4.30
CA GLU A 144 5.43 -15.77 -2.90
C GLU A 144 5.91 -14.39 -2.39
N TYR A 145 6.79 -13.71 -3.15
CA TYR A 145 7.31 -12.40 -2.82
C TYR A 145 6.58 -11.25 -3.52
N SER A 146 5.85 -11.56 -4.59
CA SER A 146 5.23 -10.53 -5.43
C SER A 146 4.12 -9.76 -4.71
N HIS A 147 3.31 -10.43 -3.88
CA HIS A 147 2.12 -9.84 -3.28
C HIS A 147 2.43 -8.70 -2.29
N GLY A 148 3.39 -8.91 -1.38
CA GLY A 148 3.82 -7.87 -0.46
C GLY A 148 4.45 -6.68 -1.19
N ALA A 149 5.27 -6.94 -2.19
CA ALA A 149 5.89 -5.89 -3.00
C ALA A 149 4.86 -5.13 -3.85
N ASP A 150 3.84 -5.81 -4.38
CA ASP A 150 2.73 -5.18 -5.11
C ASP A 150 1.86 -4.32 -4.18
N ALA A 151 1.62 -4.73 -2.93
CA ALA A 151 0.94 -3.88 -1.95
C ALA A 151 1.75 -2.61 -1.62
N VAL A 152 3.09 -2.69 -1.51
CA VAL A 152 3.96 -1.50 -1.37
C VAL A 152 3.93 -0.65 -2.65
N ARG A 153 3.87 -1.25 -3.83
CA ARG A 153 3.68 -0.53 -5.10
C ARG A 153 2.36 0.25 -5.09
N MET A 154 1.26 -0.35 -4.62
CA MET A 154 -0.02 0.36 -4.46
C MET A 154 0.09 1.55 -3.51
N MET A 155 0.84 1.43 -2.41
CA MET A 155 1.14 2.56 -1.52
C MET A 155 1.86 3.69 -2.27
N GLY A 156 2.90 3.38 -3.03
CA GLY A 156 3.63 4.36 -3.82
C GLY A 156 2.73 5.08 -4.82
N MET A 157 1.80 4.38 -5.44
CA MET A 157 0.84 4.97 -6.37
C MET A 157 -0.15 5.90 -5.68
N CYS A 158 -0.62 5.56 -4.48
CA CYS A 158 -1.48 6.45 -3.67
C CYS A 158 -0.76 7.75 -3.31
N ILE A 159 0.50 7.67 -2.90
CA ILE A 159 1.33 8.83 -2.56
C ILE A 159 1.55 9.70 -3.80
N HIS A 160 1.97 9.09 -4.91
CA HIS A 160 2.21 9.79 -6.18
C HIS A 160 0.97 10.54 -6.68
N ASN A 161 -0.19 9.90 -6.62
CA ASN A 161 -1.46 10.47 -7.07
C ASN A 161 -2.11 11.38 -6.02
N ARG A 162 -1.43 11.64 -4.89
CA ARG A 162 -1.93 12.48 -3.78
C ARG A 162 -3.32 12.06 -3.28
N MET A 163 -3.56 10.77 -3.19
CA MET A 163 -4.85 10.21 -2.77
C MET A 163 -5.04 10.22 -1.25
N ILE A 164 -3.97 10.38 -0.49
CA ILE A 164 -3.98 10.37 0.97
C ILE A 164 -4.45 11.75 1.46
N ASP A 165 -5.51 11.79 2.25
CA ASP A 165 -6.19 13.03 2.66
C ASP A 165 -5.28 14.06 3.35
N GLN A 166 -4.21 13.60 4.01
CA GLN A 166 -3.21 14.50 4.60
C GLN A 166 -2.49 15.35 3.54
N TYR A 167 -2.38 14.89 2.29
CA TYR A 167 -1.84 15.69 1.19
C TYR A 167 -2.82 16.72 0.63
N LEU A 168 -4.12 16.50 0.82
CA LEU A 168 -5.16 17.39 0.30
C LEU A 168 -5.28 18.69 1.12
N ASN A 169 -4.81 18.69 2.37
CA ASN A 169 -4.97 19.79 3.33
C ASN A 169 -3.67 20.56 3.61
N VAL A 170 -2.55 20.24 2.97
CA VAL A 170 -1.28 20.97 3.16
C VAL A 170 -1.14 22.05 2.10
N ASP A 171 -1.34 23.28 2.51
CA ASP A 171 -0.95 24.47 1.74
C ASP A 171 0.58 24.52 1.69
N ARG A 172 1.17 24.09 0.56
CA ARG A 172 2.62 23.99 0.35
C ARG A 172 3.29 25.35 0.08
N THR A 173 2.58 26.45 0.15
CA THR A 173 3.14 27.77 -0.14
C THR A 173 4.19 28.22 0.88
N ASN A 174 4.35 27.52 2.02
CA ASN A 174 5.25 27.90 3.11
C ASN A 174 6.29 26.85 3.51
N VAL A 175 6.57 25.82 2.70
CA VAL A 175 7.62 24.84 3.02
C VAL A 175 8.93 25.27 2.37
N THR A 176 9.76 25.99 3.13
CA THR A 176 11.18 26.17 2.78
C THR A 176 11.91 24.86 3.04
N PRO A 177 12.67 24.30 2.09
CA PRO A 177 13.48 23.11 2.33
C PRO A 177 14.52 23.42 3.41
N GLN A 178 14.38 22.83 4.59
CA GLN A 178 15.49 22.83 5.55
C GLN A 178 16.45 21.70 5.13
N TYR A 179 17.54 22.07 4.52
CA TYR A 179 18.71 21.19 4.38
C TYR A 179 19.30 20.98 5.78
N LEU A 180 19.16 19.80 6.31
CA LEU A 180 19.94 19.37 7.46
C LEU A 180 21.35 19.02 6.95
N ASP A 181 22.30 19.94 7.19
CA ASP A 181 23.72 19.64 7.12
C ASP A 181 24.06 18.59 8.18
N GLY A 182 24.68 17.51 7.78
CA GLY A 182 25.23 16.53 8.70
C GLY A 182 25.06 15.09 8.23
N GLY A 183 26.07 14.60 7.52
CA GLY A 183 26.15 13.29 6.91
C GLY A 183 25.93 12.11 7.84
N SER A 184 25.27 11.12 7.29
CA SER A 184 25.54 9.70 7.52
C SER A 184 24.96 8.94 6.33
N TYR A 185 25.82 8.49 5.47
CA TYR A 185 25.51 7.47 4.48
C TYR A 185 25.40 6.13 5.21
N LEU A 186 24.31 5.43 5.04
CA LEU A 186 24.26 3.98 5.26
C LEU A 186 23.94 3.33 3.90
N VAL A 187 24.81 2.42 3.58
CA VAL A 187 24.90 1.56 2.40
C VAL A 187 23.62 0.74 2.22
#